data_e1190b6c898db1bb84f9e7e612cbf752
#
_entry.id   e1190b6c898db1bb84f9e7e612cbf752
#
_cell.length_a   1.000
_cell.length_b   1.000
_cell.length_c   1.000
_cell.angle_alpha   90.00
_cell.angle_beta   90.00
_cell.angle_gamma   90.00
#
_symmetry.space_group_name_H-M   'P 1'
#
loop_
_entity.id
_entity.type
_entity.pdbx_description
1 polymer ?
#
loop_
_entity_poly.entity_id
_entity_poly.type
_entity_poly.pdbx_seq_one_letter_code
_entity_poly.pdbx_strand_id
1 'polypeptide(L)'
;MLLQKFKKYITTNYQLSTTNHQLLLAVSGGVDSVVMVDLFAKAGFSFSIAHCNFQLRGEESLRDELFVIALGEKYQKEVFIKRFETATYADENKVSIQVAARQLRYAWFN
;
A
#
# COMPACT_ATOMS: atom_id res chain seq x y z
N MET A 1 5.51 -16.62 -18.81
CA MET A 1 4.57 -16.58 -17.72
C MET A 1 4.48 -15.20 -17.10
N LEU A 2 3.34 -14.86 -16.57
CA LEU A 2 3.12 -13.53 -15.96
C LEU A 2 4.12 -13.22 -14.85
N LEU A 3 4.36 -14.17 -13.97
CA LEU A 3 5.29 -13.97 -12.86
C LEU A 3 6.71 -13.64 -13.33
N GLN A 4 7.21 -14.37 -14.32
CA GLN A 4 8.55 -14.13 -14.85
C GLN A 4 8.64 -12.77 -15.54
N LYS A 5 7.60 -12.39 -16.29
CA LYS A 5 7.56 -11.09 -16.95
C LYS A 5 7.52 -9.96 -15.94
N PHE A 6 6.75 -10.13 -14.88
CA PHE A 6 6.65 -9.15 -13.80
C PHE A 6 8.00 -8.96 -13.10
N LYS A 7 8.66 -10.05 -12.73
CA LYS A 7 9.95 -10.01 -12.06
C LYS A 7 11.00 -9.32 -12.92
N LYS A 8 11.03 -9.65 -14.20
CA LYS A 8 11.95 -9.03 -15.14
C LYS A 8 11.67 -7.54 -15.31
N TYR A 9 10.37 -7.18 -15.42
CA TYR A 9 9.96 -5.78 -15.54
C TYR A 9 10.42 -4.95 -14.34
N ILE A 10 10.17 -5.44 -13.12
CA ILE A 10 10.55 -4.73 -11.90
C ILE A 10 12.08 -4.57 -11.84
N THR A 11 12.82 -5.65 -12.07
CA THR A 11 14.27 -5.61 -11.99
C THR A 11 14.87 -4.66 -13.04
N THR A 12 14.34 -4.69 -14.26
CA THR A 12 14.86 -3.88 -15.37
C THR A 12 14.51 -2.40 -15.20
N ASN A 13 13.24 -2.09 -14.85
CA ASN A 13 12.77 -0.71 -14.85
C ASN A 13 13.07 0.04 -13.56
N TYR A 14 13.19 -0.68 -12.44
CA TYR A 14 13.41 -0.05 -11.14
C TYR A 14 14.76 -0.41 -10.53
N GLN A 15 15.53 -1.23 -11.23
CA GLN A 15 16.88 -1.63 -10.79
C GLN A 15 16.90 -2.19 -9.38
N LEU A 16 15.87 -2.98 -9.03
CA LEU A 16 15.73 -3.57 -7.70
C LEU A 16 16.37 -4.94 -7.65
N SER A 17 17.03 -5.24 -6.53
CA SER A 17 17.54 -6.56 -6.24
C SER A 17 16.48 -7.36 -5.49
N THR A 18 16.39 -8.66 -5.77
CA THR A 18 15.50 -9.55 -5.03
C THR A 18 16.08 -9.98 -3.68
N THR A 19 17.33 -9.63 -3.39
CA THR A 19 18.04 -10.15 -2.20
C THR A 19 18.24 -9.14 -1.10
N ASN A 20 18.49 -7.88 -1.44
CA ASN A 20 18.97 -6.91 -0.44
C ASN A 20 18.05 -5.72 -0.21
N HIS A 21 17.00 -5.56 -0.99
CA HIS A 21 16.13 -4.40 -0.85
C HIS A 21 14.83 -4.77 -0.14
N GLN A 22 14.54 -4.01 0.90
CA GLN A 22 13.26 -4.08 1.59
C GLN A 22 12.32 -3.07 0.92
N LEU A 23 11.28 -3.57 0.30
CA LEU A 23 10.29 -2.74 -0.39
C LEU A 23 9.13 -2.43 0.55
N LEU A 24 8.47 -1.31 0.32
CA LEU A 24 7.26 -0.95 1.02
C LEU A 24 6.15 -0.80 -0.03
N LEU A 25 5.17 -1.69 0.01
CA LEU A 25 4.06 -1.67 -0.93
C LEU A 25 2.87 -0.94 -0.34
N ALA A 26 2.42 0.11 -1.00
CA ALA A 26 1.22 0.83 -0.62
C ALA A 26 0.01 0.07 -1.16
N VAL A 27 -0.83 -0.45 -0.26
CA VAL A 27 -1.93 -1.35 -0.61
C VAL A 27 -3.25 -0.72 -0.17
N SER A 28 -4.19 -0.59 -1.10
CA SER A 28 -5.48 0.05 -0.83
C SER A 28 -6.57 -0.90 -0.37
N GLY A 29 -6.40 -2.20 -0.59
CA GLY A 29 -7.44 -3.19 -0.31
C GLY A 29 -8.27 -3.57 -1.51
N GLY A 30 -8.02 -2.97 -2.69
CA GLY A 30 -8.71 -3.34 -3.92
C GLY A 30 -8.11 -4.57 -4.58
N VAL A 31 -8.77 -5.05 -5.64
CA VAL A 31 -8.37 -6.26 -6.37
C VAL A 31 -6.94 -6.13 -6.91
N ASP A 32 -6.59 -4.98 -7.47
CA ASP A 32 -5.26 -4.75 -8.02
C ASP A 32 -4.17 -4.87 -6.95
N SER A 33 -4.48 -4.43 -5.73
CA SER A 33 -3.55 -4.55 -4.60
C SER A 33 -3.26 -6.00 -4.25
N VAL A 34 -4.28 -6.85 -4.28
CA VAL A 34 -4.13 -8.29 -4.00
C VAL A 34 -3.22 -8.93 -5.03
N VAL A 35 -3.44 -8.62 -6.30
CA VAL A 35 -2.63 -9.16 -7.40
C VAL A 35 -1.17 -8.73 -7.24
N MET A 36 -0.95 -7.46 -6.91
CA MET A 36 0.39 -6.93 -6.72
C MET A 36 1.12 -7.64 -5.58
N VAL A 37 0.47 -7.78 -4.44
CA VAL A 37 1.08 -8.47 -3.28
C VAL A 37 1.42 -9.91 -3.64
N ASP A 38 0.51 -10.61 -4.30
CA ASP A 38 0.74 -11.99 -4.70
C ASP A 38 1.94 -12.10 -5.65
N LEU A 39 2.04 -11.23 -6.64
CA LEU A 39 3.14 -11.24 -7.58
C LEU A 39 4.49 -10.94 -6.91
N PHE A 40 4.53 -9.95 -6.01
CA PHE A 40 5.76 -9.65 -5.29
C PHE A 40 6.18 -10.79 -4.39
N ALA A 41 5.23 -11.45 -3.73
CA ALA A 41 5.52 -12.58 -2.87
C ALA A 41 6.08 -13.74 -3.68
N LYS A 42 5.45 -14.07 -4.80
CA LYS A 42 5.88 -15.18 -5.65
C LYS A 42 7.21 -14.90 -6.35
N ALA A 43 7.48 -13.63 -6.62
CA ALA A 43 8.75 -13.24 -7.25
C ALA A 43 9.94 -13.25 -6.27
N GLY A 44 9.68 -13.46 -4.98
CA GLY A 44 10.74 -13.54 -3.98
C GLY A 44 11.23 -12.20 -3.47
N PHE A 45 10.49 -11.13 -3.69
CA PHE A 45 10.87 -9.82 -3.13
C PHE A 45 10.63 -9.79 -1.63
N SER A 46 11.54 -9.16 -0.92
CA SER A 46 11.35 -8.85 0.49
C SER A 46 10.58 -7.52 0.59
N PHE A 47 9.41 -7.54 1.24
CA PHE A 47 8.60 -6.33 1.32
C PHE A 47 7.75 -6.29 2.58
N SER A 48 7.34 -5.09 2.93
CA SER A 48 6.32 -4.84 3.95
C SER A 48 5.15 -4.14 3.27
N ILE A 49 4.00 -4.16 3.91
CA ILE A 49 2.77 -3.57 3.37
C ILE A 49 2.46 -2.31 4.16
N ALA A 50 2.05 -1.25 3.46
CA ALA A 50 1.60 -0.02 4.09
C ALA A 50 0.18 0.30 3.60
N HIS A 51 -0.69 0.69 4.52
CA HIS A 51 -2.07 1.04 4.19
C HIS A 51 -2.44 2.37 4.85
N CYS A 52 -2.99 3.27 4.04
CA CYS A 52 -3.51 4.54 4.53
C CYS A 52 -5.02 4.41 4.67
N ASN A 53 -5.52 4.55 5.89
CA ASN A 53 -6.97 4.63 6.14
C ASN A 53 -7.32 6.10 6.30
N PHE A 54 -7.89 6.69 5.26
CA PHE A 54 -8.25 8.11 5.26
C PHE A 54 -9.57 8.39 5.96
N GLN A 55 -10.27 7.35 6.41
CA GLN A 55 -11.51 7.44 7.19
C GLN A 55 -12.60 8.26 6.48
N LEU A 56 -12.70 8.09 5.17
CA LEU A 56 -13.65 8.85 4.34
C LEU A 56 -14.93 8.10 4.02
N ARG A 57 -14.96 6.79 4.21
CA ARG A 57 -16.09 5.94 3.82
C ARG A 57 -16.60 5.06 4.96
N GLY A 58 -16.36 5.46 6.19
CA GLY A 58 -16.87 4.77 7.38
C GLY A 58 -16.52 3.29 7.42
N GLU A 59 -17.54 2.44 7.38
CA GLU A 59 -17.36 1.00 7.46
C GLU A 59 -16.55 0.42 6.32
N GLU A 60 -16.64 1.00 5.13
CA GLU A 60 -15.85 0.53 3.99
C GLU A 60 -14.36 0.78 4.23
N SER A 61 -14.01 1.90 4.83
CA SER A 61 -12.62 2.20 5.15
C SER A 61 -12.07 1.21 6.17
N LEU A 62 -12.87 0.87 7.17
CA LEU A 62 -12.49 -0.14 8.16
C LEU A 62 -12.36 -1.52 7.53
N ARG A 63 -13.27 -1.86 6.63
CA ARG A 63 -13.23 -3.15 5.94
C ARG A 63 -11.96 -3.29 5.11
N ASP A 64 -11.58 -2.24 4.39
CA ASP A 64 -10.34 -2.24 3.60
C ASP A 64 -9.12 -2.43 4.50
N GLU A 65 -9.10 -1.76 5.64
CA GLU A 65 -8.00 -1.89 6.60
C GLU A 65 -7.89 -3.31 7.12
N LEU A 66 -9.00 -3.91 7.53
CA LEU A 66 -9.01 -5.29 8.01
C LEU A 66 -8.60 -6.28 6.93
N PHE A 67 -9.01 -6.01 5.69
CA PHE A 67 -8.63 -6.85 4.57
C PHE A 67 -7.11 -6.81 4.34
N VAL A 68 -6.51 -5.64 4.43
CA VAL A 68 -5.05 -5.50 4.27
C VAL A 68 -4.31 -6.21 5.38
N ILE A 69 -4.81 -6.14 6.61
CA ILE A 69 -4.21 -6.86 7.74
C ILE A 69 -4.24 -8.38 7.47
N ALA A 70 -5.39 -8.89 7.02
CA ALA A 70 -5.51 -10.31 6.69
C ALA A 70 -4.58 -10.71 5.54
N LEU A 71 -4.40 -9.82 4.57
CA LEU A 71 -3.49 -10.07 3.46
C LEU A 71 -2.05 -10.19 3.94
N GLY A 72 -1.65 -9.32 4.86
CA GLY A 72 -0.33 -9.40 5.48
C GLY A 72 -0.11 -10.70 6.22
N GLU A 73 -1.12 -11.16 6.96
CA GLU A 73 -1.04 -12.44 7.66
C GLU A 73 -0.90 -13.60 6.68
N LYS A 74 -1.67 -13.57 5.59
CA LYS A 74 -1.64 -14.63 4.58
C LYS A 74 -0.24 -14.81 3.98
N TYR A 75 0.44 -13.72 3.70
CA TYR A 75 1.77 -13.75 3.09
C TYR A 75 2.91 -13.61 4.09
N GLN A 76 2.59 -13.57 5.38
CA GLN A 76 3.56 -13.43 6.46
C GLN A 76 4.44 -12.19 6.29
N LYS A 77 3.77 -11.07 5.98
CA LYS A 77 4.42 -9.77 5.79
C LYS A 77 3.98 -8.79 6.86
N GLU A 78 4.89 -7.92 7.26
CA GLU A 78 4.60 -6.87 8.20
C GLU A 78 3.69 -5.83 7.55
N VAL A 79 2.69 -5.35 8.31
CA VAL A 79 1.72 -4.37 7.82
C VAL A 79 1.79 -3.13 8.70
N PHE A 80 1.98 -1.99 8.05
CA PHE A 80 1.94 -0.69 8.71
C PHE A 80 0.65 0.03 8.31
N ILE A 81 -0.14 0.40 9.31
CA ILE A 81 -1.42 1.08 9.09
C ILE A 81 -1.37 2.47 9.70
N LYS A 82 -1.79 3.46 8.93
CA LYS A 82 -1.94 4.81 9.43
C LYS A 82 -3.37 5.29 9.16
N ARG A 83 -4.05 5.72 10.22
CA ARG A 83 -5.37 6.34 10.11
C ARG A 83 -5.19 7.85 10.11
N PHE A 84 -5.86 8.50 9.18
CA PHE A 84 -5.78 9.95 9.02
C PHE A 84 -7.13 10.60 9.28
N GLU A 85 -7.11 11.74 9.96
CA GLU A 85 -8.27 12.61 10.11
C GLU A 85 -8.36 13.50 8.86
N THR A 86 -8.65 12.90 7.73
CA THR A 86 -8.53 13.54 6.42
C THR A 86 -9.51 14.72 6.27
N ALA A 87 -10.76 14.54 6.68
CA ALA A 87 -11.77 15.59 6.57
C ALA A 87 -11.38 16.81 7.41
N THR A 88 -10.89 16.58 8.63
CA THR A 88 -10.44 17.66 9.51
C THR A 88 -9.24 18.39 8.91
N TYR A 89 -8.28 17.63 8.41
CA TYR A 89 -7.11 18.21 7.76
C TYR A 89 -7.50 19.06 6.56
N ALA A 90 -8.39 18.56 5.72
CA ALA A 90 -8.86 19.29 4.54
C ALA A 90 -9.52 20.61 4.92
N ASP A 91 -10.36 20.59 5.96
CA ASP A 91 -11.04 21.78 6.44
C ASP A 91 -10.06 22.82 7.01
N GLU A 92 -9.15 22.35 7.85
CA GLU A 92 -8.15 23.23 8.49
C GLU A 92 -7.20 23.87 7.49
N ASN A 93 -6.83 23.14 6.44
CA ASN A 93 -5.87 23.61 5.45
C ASN A 93 -6.53 24.19 4.21
N LYS A 94 -7.86 24.23 4.19
CA LYS A 94 -8.64 24.80 3.08
C LYS A 94 -8.29 24.18 1.74
N VAL A 95 -8.16 22.87 1.72
CA VAL A 95 -7.90 22.08 0.50
C VAL A 95 -9.00 21.06 0.32
N SER A 96 -9.08 20.50 -0.89
CA SER A 96 -10.04 19.43 -1.16
C SER A 96 -9.68 18.16 -0.42
N ILE A 97 -10.64 17.26 -0.28
CA ILE A 97 -10.40 15.94 0.33
C ILE A 97 -9.32 15.19 -0.43
N GLN A 98 -9.34 15.27 -1.77
CA GLN A 98 -8.35 14.58 -2.59
C GLN A 98 -6.94 15.12 -2.36
N VAL A 99 -6.79 16.43 -2.29
CA VAL A 99 -5.51 17.08 -2.00
C VAL A 99 -5.03 16.73 -0.60
N ALA A 100 -5.95 16.75 0.38
CA ALA A 100 -5.61 16.40 1.76
C ALA A 100 -5.09 14.97 1.86
N ALA A 101 -5.78 14.01 1.25
CA ALA A 101 -5.35 12.61 1.27
C ALA A 101 -3.96 12.45 0.66
N ARG A 102 -3.70 13.13 -0.44
CA ARG A 102 -2.41 13.07 -1.12
C ARG A 102 -1.30 13.63 -0.25
N GLN A 103 -1.53 14.79 0.36
CA GLN A 103 -0.53 15.43 1.24
C GLN A 103 -0.23 14.58 2.46
N LEU A 104 -1.25 14.02 3.10
CA LEU A 104 -1.08 13.16 4.26
C LEU A 104 -0.31 11.90 3.92
N ARG A 105 -0.61 11.30 2.78
CA ARG A 105 0.08 10.10 2.34
C ARG A 105 1.57 10.36 2.09
N TYR A 106 1.89 11.43 1.38
CA TYR A 106 3.28 11.78 1.11
C TYR A 106 4.05 12.08 2.39
N ALA A 107 3.44 12.79 3.31
CA ALA A 107 4.08 13.10 4.58
C ALA A 107 4.42 11.83 5.37
N TRP A 108 3.53 10.84 5.33
CA TRP A 108 3.75 9.59 6.05
C TRP A 108 4.86 8.76 5.41
N PHE A 109 4.92 8.72 4.08
CA PHE A 109 5.93 7.92 3.39
C PHE A 109 7.32 8.57 3.35
N ASN A 110 7.39 9.84 3.65
CA ASN A 110 8.65 10.53 3.77
C ASN A 110 9.06 10.66 5.23
#